data_0d9c21c8663bd687c5a6a0f8f9eedd91
#
_entry.id   0d9c21c8663bd687c5a6a0f8f9eedd91
#
_cell.length_a   1.000
_cell.length_b   1.000
_cell.length_c   1.000
_cell.angle_alpha   90.00
_cell.angle_beta   90.00
_cell.angle_gamma   90.00
#
_symmetry.space_group_name_H-M   'P 1'
#
loop_
_entity.id
_entity.type
_entity.pdbx_description
1 polymer ?
#
loop_
_entity_poly.entity_id
_entity_poly.type
_entity_poly.pdbx_seq_one_letter_code
_entity_poly.pdbx_strand_id
1 'polypeptide(L)'
;MKFAFLALFDASLVLRYESGILSLLVYGDPLWILQFFEFVLSSMYILHWLLNNLQGRVGTLAVISAPIAILLSFAFCLEQLFVGQEGTATTTFNLTSTFFSGLYWAAAYLAIAVGLTLTYKVQRFGNFAQAEMMLFGAYVGFTMMWSPFFYTLVDGKKVLNIDVQRDDILTWDLLFWACVTAFVLTGLLGVLIDRLVYSRFRMRNAIPQTMMIASLGIAMILRGILYLRHGAGQHLFVPDVDWRLSTSRHEFSSQTARFRFGERTTEKSYDDMDRTACIEEGKPDTFSSNWNAESEICNVTEYLSFYELQESTYYLQYTKAALIIGVFASVLLLLFMLNLTRLGRQMRAVADNPDLAASSGINVERVHMTSSFLSAGISGFGGVLFGMYVRVNPEVGLSILLPAFSVIVLATLGSVRGALIASVIVGLVRSTSEPVLIGAGSVLD
;
A
#
# COMPACT_ATOMS: atom_id res chain seq x y z
N MET A 1 6.45 -16.95 -28.06
CA MET A 1 7.44 -15.87 -28.17
C MET A 1 7.29 -15.02 -29.41
N LYS A 2 7.50 -15.55 -30.63
CA LYS A 2 7.36 -14.76 -31.87
C LYS A 2 5.98 -14.11 -32.01
N PHE A 3 4.89 -14.83 -31.70
CA PHE A 3 3.53 -14.26 -31.74
C PHE A 3 3.30 -13.18 -30.69
N ALA A 4 3.82 -13.33 -29.48
CA ALA A 4 3.70 -12.30 -28.46
C ALA A 4 4.49 -11.03 -28.82
N PHE A 5 5.64 -11.17 -29.50
CA PHE A 5 6.39 -10.04 -30.02
C PHE A 5 5.67 -9.33 -31.16
N LEU A 6 5.05 -10.11 -32.06
CA LEU A 6 4.24 -9.55 -33.15
C LEU A 6 3.00 -8.84 -32.62
N ALA A 7 2.30 -9.43 -31.65
CA ALA A 7 1.14 -8.81 -31.02
C ALA A 7 1.53 -7.52 -30.26
N LEU A 8 2.67 -7.51 -29.53
CA LEU A 8 3.18 -6.30 -28.88
C LEU A 8 3.50 -5.20 -29.89
N PHE A 9 4.12 -5.55 -31.00
CA PHE A 9 4.47 -4.63 -32.06
C PHE A 9 3.24 -4.07 -32.77
N ASP A 10 2.27 -4.92 -33.06
CA ASP A 10 1.00 -4.53 -33.67
C ASP A 10 0.19 -3.61 -32.75
N ALA A 11 0.03 -4.00 -31.48
CA ALA A 11 -0.65 -3.16 -30.50
C ALA A 11 0.03 -1.80 -30.30
N SER A 12 1.37 -1.76 -30.28
CA SER A 12 2.10 -0.49 -30.16
C SER A 12 1.94 0.41 -31.39
N LEU A 13 1.86 -0.17 -32.58
CA LEU A 13 1.63 0.60 -33.81
C LEU A 13 0.21 1.16 -33.85
N VAL A 14 -0.78 0.37 -33.49
CA VAL A 14 -2.18 0.82 -33.45
C VAL A 14 -2.37 1.94 -32.45
N LEU A 15 -1.87 1.78 -31.23
CA LEU A 15 -1.94 2.81 -30.20
C LEU A 15 -1.27 4.11 -30.64
N ARG A 16 -0.21 4.05 -31.44
CA ARG A 16 0.55 5.24 -31.88
C ARG A 16 0.03 5.86 -33.16
N TYR A 17 -0.44 5.02 -34.14
CA TYR A 17 -0.72 5.47 -35.50
C TYR A 17 -2.11 5.08 -36.01
N GLU A 18 -2.93 4.45 -35.19
CA GLU A 18 -4.24 3.90 -35.58
C GLU A 18 -4.18 2.98 -36.81
N SER A 19 -3.04 2.30 -37.02
CA SER A 19 -2.73 1.56 -38.26
C SER A 19 -2.30 0.11 -38.03
N GLY A 20 -2.71 -0.52 -36.96
CA GLY A 20 -2.41 -1.93 -36.71
C GLY A 20 -3.36 -2.90 -37.41
N ILE A 21 -3.01 -4.20 -37.39
CA ILE A 21 -3.78 -5.26 -38.06
C ILE A 21 -5.19 -5.37 -37.47
N LEU A 22 -5.35 -5.18 -36.15
CA LEU A 22 -6.65 -5.20 -35.48
C LEU A 22 -7.55 -4.02 -35.84
N SER A 23 -6.99 -2.85 -36.16
CA SER A 23 -7.75 -1.68 -36.58
C SER A 23 -8.44 -1.88 -37.95
N LEU A 24 -7.91 -2.77 -38.77
CA LEU A 24 -8.53 -3.16 -40.06
C LEU A 24 -9.78 -4.00 -39.89
N LEU A 25 -9.95 -4.67 -38.76
CA LEU A 25 -11.06 -5.59 -38.50
C LEU A 25 -12.27 -4.93 -37.82
N VAL A 26 -12.05 -3.85 -37.06
CA VAL A 26 -13.12 -3.19 -36.30
C VAL A 26 -12.90 -1.65 -36.28
N TYR A 27 -13.82 -0.94 -36.90
CA TYR A 27 -13.87 0.52 -36.89
C TYR A 27 -14.76 0.98 -35.73
N GLY A 28 -14.18 1.54 -34.66
CA GLY A 28 -14.96 2.11 -33.54
C GLY A 28 -14.25 2.14 -32.19
N ASP A 29 -14.72 2.96 -31.27
CA ASP A 29 -14.17 3.31 -29.95
C ASP A 29 -13.79 2.17 -28.98
N PRO A 30 -14.39 0.97 -28.97
CA PRO A 30 -13.99 -0.07 -28.04
C PRO A 30 -12.67 -0.78 -28.38
N LEU A 31 -12.06 -0.50 -29.51
CA LEU A 31 -10.87 -1.20 -30.01
C LEU A 31 -9.63 -0.94 -29.17
N TRP A 32 -9.46 0.29 -28.68
CA TRP A 32 -8.31 0.66 -27.87
C TRP A 32 -8.23 -0.15 -26.55
N ILE A 33 -9.37 -0.54 -25.98
CA ILE A 33 -9.42 -1.38 -24.78
C ILE A 33 -8.83 -2.77 -25.08
N LEU A 34 -9.21 -3.38 -26.19
CA LEU A 34 -8.67 -4.68 -26.60
C LEU A 34 -7.18 -4.62 -26.90
N GLN A 35 -6.73 -3.57 -27.56
CA GLN A 35 -5.31 -3.33 -27.88
C GLN A 35 -4.48 -3.05 -26.63
N PHE A 36 -5.04 -2.33 -25.66
CA PHE A 36 -4.42 -2.15 -24.37
C PHE A 36 -4.22 -3.48 -23.64
N PHE A 37 -5.25 -4.33 -23.62
CA PHE A 37 -5.15 -5.67 -23.03
C PHE A 37 -4.14 -6.55 -23.80
N GLU A 38 -4.12 -6.49 -25.12
CA GLU A 38 -3.15 -7.21 -25.95
C GLU A 38 -1.72 -6.76 -25.62
N PHE A 39 -1.47 -5.48 -25.51
CA PHE A 39 -0.17 -4.94 -25.14
C PHE A 39 0.26 -5.39 -23.73
N VAL A 40 -0.63 -5.31 -22.75
CA VAL A 40 -0.36 -5.72 -21.37
C VAL A 40 -0.10 -7.22 -21.29
N LEU A 41 -0.95 -8.05 -21.89
CA LEU A 41 -0.79 -9.51 -21.89
C LEU A 41 0.49 -9.95 -22.61
N SER A 42 0.79 -9.35 -23.75
CA SER A 42 2.01 -9.64 -24.51
C SER A 42 3.27 -9.24 -23.72
N SER A 43 3.25 -8.09 -23.07
CA SER A 43 4.34 -7.61 -22.19
C SER A 43 4.56 -8.54 -21.00
N MET A 44 3.47 -8.97 -20.34
CA MET A 44 3.53 -9.92 -19.22
C MET A 44 4.06 -11.30 -19.68
N TYR A 45 3.64 -11.77 -20.84
CA TYR A 45 4.12 -13.05 -21.38
C TYR A 45 5.62 -13.00 -21.74
N ILE A 46 6.07 -11.91 -22.36
CA ILE A 46 7.49 -11.69 -22.67
C ILE A 46 8.32 -11.63 -21.40
N LEU A 47 7.84 -10.88 -20.40
CA LEU A 47 8.50 -10.76 -19.09
C LEU A 47 8.60 -12.12 -18.38
N HIS A 48 7.49 -12.87 -18.34
CA HIS A 48 7.45 -14.22 -17.77
C HIS A 48 8.45 -15.16 -18.46
N TRP A 49 8.53 -15.12 -19.80
CA TRP A 49 9.49 -15.92 -20.56
C TRP A 49 10.92 -15.51 -20.26
N LEU A 50 11.21 -14.21 -20.19
CA LEU A 50 12.55 -13.70 -19.83
C LEU A 50 12.96 -14.18 -18.44
N LEU A 51 12.08 -14.08 -17.45
CA LEU A 51 12.33 -14.53 -16.08
C LEU A 51 12.61 -16.04 -15.99
N ASN A 52 11.92 -16.84 -16.78
CA ASN A 52 12.10 -18.31 -16.79
C ASN A 52 13.37 -18.77 -17.54
N ASN A 53 13.81 -18.03 -18.55
CA ASN A 53 14.94 -18.44 -19.39
C ASN A 53 16.27 -17.80 -19.00
N LEU A 54 16.25 -16.72 -18.21
CA LEU A 54 17.46 -16.07 -17.74
C LEU A 54 17.85 -16.64 -16.36
N GLN A 55 18.97 -17.37 -16.33
CA GLN A 55 19.53 -17.93 -15.10
C GLN A 55 20.75 -17.13 -14.60
N GLY A 56 21.03 -17.17 -13.30
CA GLY A 56 22.16 -16.53 -12.67
C GLY A 56 21.99 -15.02 -12.45
N ARG A 57 23.09 -14.27 -12.51
CA ARG A 57 23.11 -12.81 -12.22
C ARG A 57 22.18 -12.00 -13.15
N VAL A 58 22.06 -12.42 -14.40
CA VAL A 58 21.17 -11.75 -15.39
C VAL A 58 19.71 -11.95 -15.00
N GLY A 59 19.31 -13.15 -14.56
CA GLY A 59 17.96 -13.39 -14.05
C GLY A 59 17.65 -12.54 -12.81
N THR A 60 18.59 -12.38 -11.89
CA THR A 60 18.40 -11.52 -10.71
C THR A 60 18.23 -10.05 -11.09
N LEU A 61 19.03 -9.55 -12.04
CA LEU A 61 18.86 -8.18 -12.56
C LEU A 61 17.51 -8.00 -13.25
N ALA A 62 17.07 -8.98 -14.04
CA ALA A 62 15.77 -8.95 -14.71
C ALA A 62 14.61 -8.89 -13.70
N VAL A 63 14.67 -9.63 -12.59
CA VAL A 63 13.66 -9.57 -11.52
C VAL A 63 13.64 -8.20 -10.85
N ILE A 64 14.78 -7.60 -10.59
CA ILE A 64 14.88 -6.27 -9.96
C ILE A 64 14.39 -5.17 -10.93
N SER A 65 14.69 -5.28 -12.22
CA SER A 65 14.25 -4.29 -13.22
C SER A 65 12.80 -4.47 -13.68
N ALA A 66 12.19 -5.64 -13.46
CA ALA A 66 10.84 -5.95 -13.91
C ALA A 66 9.76 -4.94 -13.44
N PRO A 67 9.71 -4.52 -12.15
CA PRO A 67 8.75 -3.52 -11.70
C PRO A 67 8.91 -2.17 -12.42
N ILE A 68 10.16 -1.75 -12.64
CA ILE A 68 10.47 -0.51 -13.36
C ILE A 68 10.04 -0.63 -14.82
N ALA A 69 10.32 -1.76 -15.47
CA ALA A 69 9.93 -2.00 -16.86
C ALA A 69 8.39 -2.02 -17.01
N ILE A 70 7.66 -2.62 -16.06
CA ILE A 70 6.19 -2.62 -16.04
C ILE A 70 5.64 -1.20 -15.88
N LEU A 71 6.20 -0.40 -14.96
CA LEU A 71 5.79 0.99 -14.76
C LEU A 71 6.06 1.86 -16.01
N LEU A 72 7.22 1.71 -16.63
CA LEU A 72 7.55 2.42 -17.88
C LEU A 72 6.64 1.99 -19.04
N SER A 73 6.34 0.69 -19.15
CA SER A 73 5.41 0.19 -20.17
C SER A 73 4.01 0.73 -19.94
N PHE A 74 3.56 0.79 -18.69
CA PHE A 74 2.26 1.37 -18.33
C PHE A 74 2.20 2.88 -18.61
N ALA A 75 3.24 3.63 -18.24
CA ALA A 75 3.34 5.06 -18.57
C ALA A 75 3.33 5.30 -20.09
N PHE A 76 4.04 4.46 -20.85
CA PHE A 76 4.01 4.52 -22.31
C PHE A 76 2.62 4.21 -22.89
N CYS A 77 1.92 3.20 -22.35
CA CYS A 77 0.55 2.90 -22.75
C CYS A 77 -0.41 4.08 -22.47
N LEU A 78 -0.28 4.71 -21.29
CA LEU A 78 -1.08 5.89 -20.96
C LEU A 78 -0.81 7.04 -21.93
N GLU A 79 0.46 7.29 -22.25
CA GLU A 79 0.83 8.33 -23.26
C GLU A 79 0.14 8.05 -24.60
N GLN A 80 0.16 6.81 -25.06
CA GLN A 80 -0.46 6.45 -26.32
C GLN A 80 -2.01 6.52 -26.28
N LEU A 81 -2.63 6.20 -25.13
CA LEU A 81 -4.07 6.30 -24.95
C LEU A 81 -4.58 7.76 -25.00
N PHE A 82 -3.76 8.70 -24.54
CA PHE A 82 -4.15 10.11 -24.49
C PHE A 82 -3.70 10.92 -25.71
N VAL A 83 -2.97 10.31 -26.64
CA VAL A 83 -2.63 10.96 -27.92
C VAL A 83 -3.90 11.20 -28.72
N GLY A 84 -4.18 12.45 -29.07
CA GLY A 84 -5.35 12.85 -29.87
C GLY A 84 -6.65 13.08 -29.08
N GLN A 85 -6.62 12.98 -27.75
CA GLN A 85 -7.74 13.41 -26.91
C GLN A 85 -7.64 14.90 -26.57
N GLU A 86 -8.76 15.61 -26.57
CA GLU A 86 -8.81 16.99 -26.07
C GLU A 86 -8.57 16.97 -24.56
N GLY A 87 -7.48 17.59 -24.13
CA GLY A 87 -7.13 17.72 -22.72
C GLY A 87 -5.77 17.14 -22.36
N THR A 88 -5.23 17.64 -21.26
CA THR A 88 -3.92 17.23 -20.73
C THR A 88 -4.09 16.49 -19.43
N ALA A 89 -3.81 15.19 -19.42
CA ALA A 89 -3.68 14.44 -18.17
C ALA A 89 -2.37 14.82 -17.48
N THR A 90 -2.46 15.35 -16.27
CA THR A 90 -1.28 15.69 -15.49
C THR A 90 -1.16 14.79 -14.28
N THR A 91 -0.02 14.11 -14.14
CA THR A 91 0.31 13.37 -12.92
C THR A 91 1.50 14.04 -12.26
N THR A 92 1.41 14.21 -10.95
CA THR A 92 2.48 14.80 -10.15
C THR A 92 3.07 13.76 -9.20
N PHE A 93 4.37 13.57 -9.28
CA PHE A 93 5.11 12.67 -8.40
C PHE A 93 6.08 13.49 -7.54
N ASN A 94 5.83 13.50 -6.25
CA ASN A 94 6.83 13.92 -5.30
C ASN A 94 7.60 12.68 -4.84
N LEU A 95 8.88 12.55 -5.20
CA LEU A 95 9.69 11.37 -4.94
C LEU A 95 9.75 11.02 -3.45
N THR A 96 9.95 12.04 -2.61
CA THR A 96 10.02 11.87 -1.16
C THR A 96 8.68 11.43 -0.57
N SER A 97 7.58 12.08 -1.00
CA SER A 97 6.22 11.71 -0.59
C SER A 97 5.87 10.29 -0.99
N THR A 98 6.16 9.91 -2.24
CA THR A 98 5.91 8.58 -2.77
C THR A 98 6.70 7.52 -2.01
N PHE A 99 7.97 7.79 -1.69
CA PHE A 99 8.81 6.88 -0.91
C PHE A 99 8.28 6.67 0.51
N PHE A 100 8.01 7.75 1.25
CA PHE A 100 7.48 7.61 2.61
C PHE A 100 6.05 7.04 2.66
N SER A 101 5.21 7.36 1.69
CA SER A 101 3.88 6.74 1.55
C SER A 101 4.00 5.25 1.22
N GLY A 102 4.95 4.87 0.36
CA GLY A 102 5.26 3.47 0.07
C GLY A 102 5.72 2.70 1.31
N LEU A 103 6.62 3.27 2.11
CA LEU A 103 7.05 2.67 3.38
C LEU A 103 5.92 2.59 4.40
N TYR A 104 5.03 3.58 4.45
CA TYR A 104 3.84 3.56 5.30
C TYR A 104 2.93 2.37 4.95
N TRP A 105 2.56 2.21 3.69
CA TRP A 105 1.75 1.07 3.24
C TRP A 105 2.48 -0.26 3.41
N ALA A 106 3.80 -0.28 3.16
CA ALA A 106 4.63 -1.44 3.44
C ALA A 106 4.53 -1.87 4.91
N ALA A 107 4.64 -0.94 5.84
CA ALA A 107 4.51 -1.22 7.27
C ALA A 107 3.11 -1.74 7.64
N ALA A 108 2.06 -1.13 7.10
CA ALA A 108 0.68 -1.57 7.33
C ALA A 108 0.44 -3.02 6.86
N TYR A 109 0.90 -3.35 5.64
CA TYR A 109 0.79 -4.73 5.13
C TYR A 109 1.68 -5.69 5.87
N LEU A 110 2.88 -5.27 6.25
CA LEU A 110 3.86 -6.08 6.97
C LEU A 110 3.33 -6.54 8.33
N ALA A 111 2.60 -5.68 9.04
CA ALA A 111 2.00 -6.00 10.33
C ALA A 111 1.04 -7.21 10.24
N ILE A 112 0.25 -7.32 9.18
CA ILE A 112 -0.62 -8.46 8.91
C ILE A 112 0.19 -9.62 8.34
N ALA A 113 1.03 -9.36 7.34
CA ALA A 113 1.78 -10.38 6.61
C ALA A 113 2.70 -11.18 7.52
N VAL A 114 3.35 -10.54 8.49
CA VAL A 114 4.22 -11.23 9.45
C VAL A 114 3.42 -12.15 10.36
N GLY A 115 2.25 -11.71 10.83
CA GLY A 115 1.36 -12.56 11.62
C GLY A 115 0.90 -13.80 10.84
N LEU A 116 0.44 -13.60 9.60
CA LEU A 116 0.07 -14.69 8.69
C LEU A 116 1.26 -15.63 8.40
N THR A 117 2.43 -15.08 8.12
CA THR A 117 3.64 -15.85 7.82
C THR A 117 4.08 -16.69 9.00
N LEU A 118 4.02 -16.13 10.23
CA LEU A 118 4.38 -16.86 11.45
C LEU A 118 3.42 -18.00 11.73
N THR A 119 2.11 -17.75 11.59
CA THR A 119 1.08 -18.78 11.73
C THR A 119 1.25 -19.87 10.67
N TYR A 120 1.45 -19.50 9.42
CA TYR A 120 1.67 -20.49 8.36
C TYR A 120 2.93 -21.31 8.59
N LYS A 121 4.03 -20.71 9.03
CA LYS A 121 5.29 -21.39 9.28
C LYS A 121 5.17 -22.45 10.38
N VAL A 122 4.49 -22.12 11.48
CA VAL A 122 4.43 -23.01 12.67
C VAL A 122 3.21 -23.93 12.63
N GLN A 123 2.06 -23.45 12.15
CA GLN A 123 0.79 -24.18 12.19
C GLN A 123 0.36 -24.72 10.82
N ARG A 124 1.09 -24.41 9.75
CA ARG A 124 0.88 -24.91 8.38
C ARG A 124 -0.44 -24.50 7.74
N PHE A 125 -1.10 -23.43 8.23
CA PHE A 125 -2.27 -22.84 7.57
C PHE A 125 -2.23 -21.31 7.60
N GLY A 126 -2.90 -20.66 6.64
CA GLY A 126 -3.06 -19.20 6.59
C GLY A 126 -4.21 -18.73 7.47
N ASN A 127 -3.92 -17.93 8.48
CA ASN A 127 -4.93 -17.38 9.38
C ASN A 127 -5.51 -16.06 8.84
N PHE A 128 -6.61 -16.12 8.10
CA PHE A 128 -7.26 -14.92 7.54
C PHE A 128 -7.89 -14.00 8.60
N ALA A 129 -8.09 -14.47 9.83
CA ALA A 129 -8.52 -13.62 10.94
C ALA A 129 -7.45 -12.59 11.35
N GLN A 130 -6.24 -12.66 10.79
CA GLN A 130 -5.11 -11.80 11.17
C GLN A 130 -5.38 -10.32 10.91
N ALA A 131 -6.09 -9.98 9.83
CA ALA A 131 -6.47 -8.59 9.54
C ALA A 131 -7.46 -8.05 10.57
N GLU A 132 -8.41 -8.86 10.99
CA GLU A 132 -9.36 -8.48 12.05
C GLU A 132 -8.70 -8.40 13.42
N MET A 133 -7.65 -9.19 13.67
CA MET A 133 -6.81 -9.04 14.87
C MET A 133 -6.05 -7.73 14.87
N MET A 134 -5.52 -7.29 13.72
CA MET A 134 -4.94 -5.96 13.57
C MET A 134 -5.98 -4.87 13.86
N LEU A 135 -7.16 -4.99 13.28
CA LEU A 135 -8.26 -4.06 13.50
C LEU A 135 -8.72 -4.06 14.98
N PHE A 136 -8.82 -5.23 15.61
CA PHE A 136 -9.12 -5.35 17.04
C PHE A 136 -8.08 -4.59 17.88
N GLY A 137 -6.79 -4.71 17.55
CA GLY A 137 -5.72 -3.94 18.19
C GLY A 137 -5.91 -2.43 18.04
N ALA A 138 -6.30 -1.95 16.85
CA ALA A 138 -6.62 -0.54 16.63
C ALA A 138 -7.76 -0.08 17.55
N TYR A 139 -8.84 -0.87 17.68
CA TYR A 139 -9.95 -0.54 18.58
C TYR A 139 -9.59 -0.64 20.06
N VAL A 140 -8.67 -1.53 20.45
CA VAL A 140 -8.10 -1.54 21.80
C VAL A 140 -7.39 -0.23 22.08
N GLY A 141 -6.55 0.25 21.17
CA GLY A 141 -5.88 1.55 21.28
C GLY A 141 -6.90 2.69 21.39
N PHE A 142 -7.91 2.71 20.51
CA PHE A 142 -9.00 3.68 20.57
C PHE A 142 -9.73 3.67 21.93
N THR A 143 -10.09 2.48 22.42
CA THR A 143 -10.80 2.33 23.71
C THR A 143 -9.93 2.80 24.87
N MET A 144 -8.61 2.54 24.81
CA MET A 144 -7.67 2.93 25.84
C MET A 144 -7.53 4.45 25.96
N MET A 145 -7.55 5.18 24.85
CA MET A 145 -7.52 6.63 24.85
C MET A 145 -8.73 7.25 25.58
N TRP A 146 -9.85 6.55 25.58
CA TRP A 146 -11.07 6.91 26.29
C TRP A 146 -11.18 6.31 27.70
N SER A 147 -10.12 5.69 28.20
CA SER A 147 -10.07 5.21 29.58
C SER A 147 -10.04 6.39 30.55
N PRO A 148 -10.74 6.30 31.70
CA PRO A 148 -10.70 7.34 32.74
C PRO A 148 -9.26 7.66 33.25
N PHE A 149 -8.33 6.80 32.99
CA PHE A 149 -6.92 7.02 33.30
C PHE A 149 -6.28 8.09 32.41
N PHE A 150 -6.75 8.25 31.17
CA PHE A 150 -6.20 9.19 30.19
C PHE A 150 -7.13 10.37 29.88
N TYR A 151 -8.38 10.38 30.35
CA TYR A 151 -9.27 11.50 30.15
C TYR A 151 -10.06 11.85 31.42
N THR A 152 -10.43 13.15 31.55
CA THR A 152 -11.39 13.67 32.53
C THR A 152 -12.55 14.33 31.80
N LEU A 153 -13.68 14.46 32.50
CA LEU A 153 -14.83 15.23 32.03
C LEU A 153 -14.67 16.68 32.55
N VAL A 154 -14.47 17.61 31.63
CA VAL A 154 -14.48 19.05 31.93
C VAL A 154 -15.66 19.66 31.16
N ASP A 155 -16.59 20.28 31.86
CA ASP A 155 -17.82 20.89 31.31
C ASP A 155 -18.63 19.94 30.41
N GLY A 156 -18.69 18.65 30.77
CA GLY A 156 -19.40 17.63 30.01
C GLY A 156 -18.67 17.14 28.76
N LYS A 157 -17.50 17.69 28.44
CA LYS A 157 -16.63 17.22 27.34
C LYS A 157 -15.51 16.34 27.87
N LYS A 158 -15.19 15.29 27.12
CA LYS A 158 -14.06 14.42 27.42
C LYS A 158 -12.77 15.12 27.02
N VAL A 159 -11.93 15.44 28.01
CA VAL A 159 -10.62 16.04 27.81
C VAL A 159 -9.54 15.02 28.22
N LEU A 160 -8.54 14.82 27.38
CA LEU A 160 -7.41 13.96 27.72
C LEU A 160 -6.63 14.56 28.90
N ASN A 161 -6.32 13.74 29.91
CA ASN A 161 -5.53 14.14 31.08
C ASN A 161 -4.06 14.42 30.76
N ILE A 162 -3.66 14.13 29.56
CA ILE A 162 -2.31 14.39 29.08
C ILE A 162 -2.33 15.85 28.67
N ASP A 163 -1.42 16.63 29.21
CA ASP A 163 -1.20 18.03 28.86
C ASP A 163 -0.78 18.13 27.39
N VAL A 164 -1.77 17.96 26.51
CA VAL A 164 -1.61 18.18 25.09
C VAL A 164 -1.70 19.68 24.91
N GLN A 165 -0.58 20.36 25.08
CA GLN A 165 -0.50 21.72 24.56
C GLN A 165 -0.81 21.65 23.07
N ARG A 166 -1.49 22.63 22.53
CA ARG A 166 -1.98 22.69 21.14
C ARG A 166 -0.88 22.43 20.09
N ASP A 167 0.37 22.50 20.51
CA ASP A 167 1.59 22.29 19.72
C ASP A 167 2.25 20.93 20.00
N ASP A 168 1.84 20.20 21.04
CA ASP A 168 2.36 18.86 21.40
C ASP A 168 1.50 17.75 20.81
N ILE A 169 2.11 16.93 20.12
CA ILE A 169 1.54 16.25 19.00
C ILE A 169 1.31 14.79 19.22
N LEU A 170 2.19 14.14 19.90
CA LEU A 170 2.15 12.75 20.23
C LEU A 170 2.74 12.60 21.62
N THR A 171 1.89 12.35 22.59
CA THR A 171 2.40 11.91 23.88
C THR A 171 2.91 10.48 23.71
N TRP A 172 4.22 10.33 23.72
CA TRP A 172 4.89 9.04 23.56
C TRP A 172 4.42 8.03 24.61
N ASP A 173 4.05 8.50 25.80
CA ASP A 173 3.52 7.67 26.87
C ASP A 173 2.19 7.01 26.49
N LEU A 174 1.24 7.77 25.94
CA LEU A 174 -0.03 7.22 25.50
C LEU A 174 0.15 6.20 24.38
N LEU A 175 0.98 6.53 23.40
CA LEU A 175 1.31 5.63 22.30
C LEU A 175 1.95 4.34 22.83
N PHE A 176 2.93 4.46 23.71
CA PHE A 176 3.60 3.30 24.29
C PHE A 176 2.61 2.38 25.02
N TRP A 177 1.78 2.94 25.90
CA TRP A 177 0.79 2.15 26.64
C TRP A 177 -0.30 1.57 25.73
N ALA A 178 -0.77 2.32 24.73
CA ALA A 178 -1.72 1.82 23.74
C ALA A 178 -1.14 0.65 22.92
N CYS A 179 0.11 0.76 22.51
CA CYS A 179 0.81 -0.30 21.79
C CYS A 179 1.03 -1.55 22.66
N VAL A 180 1.46 -1.38 23.92
CA VAL A 180 1.68 -2.49 24.84
C VAL A 180 0.38 -3.22 25.17
N THR A 181 -0.67 -2.47 25.49
CA THR A 181 -1.99 -3.06 25.81
C THR A 181 -2.59 -3.77 24.60
N ALA A 182 -2.51 -3.17 23.42
CA ALA A 182 -2.99 -3.80 22.20
C ALA A 182 -2.19 -5.06 21.87
N PHE A 183 -0.86 -5.05 22.00
CA PHE A 183 -0.03 -6.24 21.81
C PHE A 183 -0.46 -7.39 22.75
N VAL A 184 -0.62 -7.09 24.03
CA VAL A 184 -0.98 -8.10 25.04
C VAL A 184 -2.40 -8.61 24.84
N LEU A 185 -3.39 -7.71 24.72
CA LEU A 185 -4.81 -8.10 24.60
C LEU A 185 -5.09 -8.84 23.29
N THR A 186 -4.53 -8.37 22.18
CA THR A 186 -4.68 -9.05 20.89
C THR A 186 -3.91 -10.38 20.88
N GLY A 187 -2.74 -10.41 21.50
CA GLY A 187 -1.99 -11.65 21.68
C GLY A 187 -2.76 -12.71 22.51
N LEU A 188 -3.38 -12.29 23.61
CA LEU A 188 -4.24 -13.16 24.42
C LEU A 188 -5.48 -13.62 23.63
N LEU A 189 -6.08 -12.73 22.85
CA LEU A 189 -7.17 -13.10 21.93
C LEU A 189 -6.72 -14.16 20.93
N GLY A 190 -5.52 -14.02 20.36
CA GLY A 190 -4.93 -15.03 19.48
C GLY A 190 -4.76 -16.39 20.15
N VAL A 191 -4.28 -16.43 21.39
CA VAL A 191 -4.19 -17.68 22.18
C VAL A 191 -5.57 -18.25 22.47
N LEU A 192 -6.54 -17.42 22.83
CA LEU A 192 -7.91 -17.85 23.09
C LEU A 192 -8.53 -18.54 21.86
N ILE A 193 -8.39 -17.92 20.70
CA ILE A 193 -8.86 -18.46 19.42
C ILE A 193 -8.13 -19.76 19.10
N ASP A 194 -6.82 -19.79 19.26
CA ASP A 194 -6.04 -21.02 19.04
C ASP A 194 -6.55 -22.17 19.92
N ARG A 195 -6.73 -21.91 21.20
CA ARG A 195 -7.17 -22.94 22.17
C ARG A 195 -8.61 -23.38 21.96
N LEU A 196 -9.52 -22.47 21.65
CA LEU A 196 -10.95 -22.77 21.49
C LEU A 196 -11.28 -23.39 20.12
N VAL A 197 -10.56 -23.01 19.08
CA VAL A 197 -10.90 -23.39 17.70
C VAL A 197 -9.77 -24.23 17.09
N TYR A 198 -8.59 -23.66 16.86
CA TYR A 198 -7.56 -24.32 16.05
C TYR A 198 -6.99 -25.56 16.70
N SER A 199 -6.79 -25.59 18.03
CA SER A 199 -6.34 -26.76 18.75
C SER A 199 -7.31 -27.94 18.59
N ARG A 200 -8.62 -27.69 18.61
CA ARG A 200 -9.64 -28.72 18.37
C ARG A 200 -9.62 -29.30 16.98
N PHE A 201 -9.37 -28.46 15.97
CA PHE A 201 -9.20 -28.91 14.59
C PHE A 201 -7.92 -29.75 14.44
N ARG A 202 -6.80 -29.32 15.04
CA ARG A 202 -5.54 -30.09 15.04
C ARG A 202 -5.72 -31.46 15.68
N MET A 203 -6.39 -31.54 16.84
CA MET A 203 -6.67 -32.82 17.50
C MET A 203 -7.52 -33.78 16.66
N ARG A 204 -8.32 -33.27 15.74
CA ARG A 204 -9.13 -34.06 14.80
C ARG A 204 -8.44 -34.30 13.46
N ASN A 205 -7.16 -33.98 13.33
CA ASN A 205 -6.38 -34.10 12.10
C ASN A 205 -7.05 -33.40 10.90
N ALA A 206 -7.68 -32.23 11.14
CA ALA A 206 -8.29 -31.45 10.09
C ALA A 206 -7.26 -30.98 9.08
N ILE A 207 -7.63 -31.00 7.80
CA ILE A 207 -6.76 -30.51 6.72
C ILE A 207 -6.56 -28.99 6.83
N PRO A 208 -5.41 -28.44 6.39
CA PRO A 208 -5.11 -27.01 6.49
C PRO A 208 -6.19 -26.11 5.87
N GLN A 209 -6.81 -26.53 4.78
CA GLN A 209 -7.88 -25.78 4.11
C GLN A 209 -9.10 -25.56 5.02
N THR A 210 -9.49 -26.58 5.80
CA THR A 210 -10.59 -26.45 6.76
C THR A 210 -10.25 -25.43 7.85
N MET A 211 -8.99 -25.39 8.31
CA MET A 211 -8.54 -24.38 9.28
C MET A 211 -8.53 -22.96 8.70
N MET A 212 -8.17 -22.82 7.42
CA MET A 212 -8.25 -21.53 6.70
C MET A 212 -9.71 -21.03 6.60
N ILE A 213 -10.67 -21.90 6.25
CA ILE A 213 -12.10 -21.56 6.20
C ILE A 213 -12.61 -21.20 7.61
N ALA A 214 -12.22 -21.96 8.64
CA ALA A 214 -12.58 -21.65 10.02
C ALA A 214 -12.05 -20.28 10.46
N SER A 215 -10.84 -19.88 9.99
CA SER A 215 -10.28 -18.57 10.28
C SER A 215 -11.08 -17.42 9.64
N LEU A 216 -11.67 -17.62 8.46
CA LEU A 216 -12.60 -16.65 7.86
C LEU A 216 -13.87 -16.49 8.71
N GLY A 217 -14.42 -17.58 9.22
CA GLY A 217 -15.55 -17.53 10.16
C GLY A 217 -15.22 -16.75 11.43
N ILE A 218 -14.02 -16.93 11.99
CA ILE A 218 -13.53 -16.17 13.14
C ILE A 218 -13.39 -14.68 12.77
N ALA A 219 -12.86 -14.37 11.60
CA ALA A 219 -12.74 -13.00 11.12
C ALA A 219 -14.09 -12.30 11.11
N MET A 220 -15.13 -12.97 10.58
CA MET A 220 -16.50 -12.42 10.55
C MET A 220 -17.08 -12.23 11.96
N ILE A 221 -16.82 -13.15 12.88
CA ILE A 221 -17.26 -13.01 14.28
C ILE A 221 -16.57 -11.81 14.94
N LEU A 222 -15.26 -11.67 14.80
CA LEU A 222 -14.51 -10.53 15.35
C LEU A 222 -15.03 -9.21 14.80
N ARG A 223 -15.24 -9.14 13.49
CA ARG A 223 -15.83 -7.96 12.84
C ARG A 223 -17.23 -7.68 13.38
N GLY A 224 -18.08 -8.68 13.50
CA GLY A 224 -19.42 -8.54 14.08
C GLY A 224 -19.38 -7.97 15.51
N ILE A 225 -18.46 -8.44 16.35
CA ILE A 225 -18.25 -7.91 17.72
C ILE A 225 -17.85 -6.41 17.66
N LEU A 226 -16.96 -6.03 16.75
CA LEU A 226 -16.57 -4.63 16.58
C LEU A 226 -17.72 -3.76 16.12
N TYR A 227 -18.56 -4.23 15.18
CA TYR A 227 -19.78 -3.54 14.76
C TYR A 227 -20.77 -3.36 15.90
N LEU A 228 -21.00 -4.39 16.71
CA LEU A 228 -21.90 -4.33 17.86
C LEU A 228 -21.42 -3.32 18.91
N ARG A 229 -20.12 -3.21 19.12
CA ARG A 229 -19.55 -2.34 20.16
C ARG A 229 -19.34 -0.90 19.72
N HIS A 230 -18.92 -0.69 18.48
CA HIS A 230 -18.48 0.61 17.96
C HIS A 230 -19.36 1.16 16.83
N GLY A 231 -20.27 0.34 16.28
CA GLY A 231 -21.10 0.73 15.13
C GLY A 231 -20.32 0.71 13.80
N ALA A 232 -20.98 1.18 12.73
CA ALA A 232 -20.42 1.23 11.38
C ALA A 232 -19.64 2.54 11.09
N GLY A 233 -19.69 3.50 12.03
CA GLY A 233 -19.07 4.82 11.86
C GLY A 233 -17.55 4.77 11.80
N GLN A 234 -16.97 5.82 11.26
CA GLN A 234 -15.52 6.03 11.30
C GLN A 234 -15.12 6.63 12.64
N HIS A 235 -14.14 6.04 13.28
CA HIS A 235 -13.62 6.50 14.56
C HIS A 235 -12.23 7.11 14.39
N LEU A 236 -12.02 8.25 15.01
CA LEU A 236 -10.72 8.90 15.14
C LEU A 236 -10.10 8.52 16.48
N PHE A 237 -8.77 8.37 16.51
CA PHE A 237 -8.08 8.12 17.77
C PHE A 237 -8.25 9.28 18.77
N VAL A 238 -8.26 10.52 18.27
CA VAL A 238 -8.49 11.72 19.07
C VAL A 238 -9.57 12.56 18.42
N PRO A 239 -10.79 12.68 19.00
CA PRO A 239 -11.91 13.33 18.34
C PRO A 239 -11.76 14.86 18.23
N ASP A 240 -11.16 15.52 19.21
CA ASP A 240 -11.07 16.98 19.27
C ASP A 240 -9.71 17.54 18.82
N VAL A 241 -8.68 16.68 18.75
CA VAL A 241 -7.34 17.04 18.29
C VAL A 241 -6.96 16.11 17.14
N ASP A 242 -6.78 16.64 15.96
CA ASP A 242 -6.34 15.83 14.84
C ASP A 242 -4.83 15.59 14.90
N TRP A 243 -4.45 14.52 15.57
CA TRP A 243 -3.05 14.10 15.68
C TRP A 243 -2.35 13.98 14.33
N ARG A 244 -3.13 13.77 13.26
CA ARG A 244 -2.60 13.64 11.90
C ARG A 244 -2.19 14.99 11.33
N LEU A 245 -2.83 16.06 11.80
CA LEU A 245 -2.60 17.43 11.35
C LEU A 245 -1.70 18.21 12.31
N SER A 246 -1.19 17.54 13.36
CA SER A 246 -0.37 18.21 14.33
C SER A 246 0.89 18.82 13.69
N THR A 247 1.30 19.94 14.23
CA THR A 247 2.36 20.82 13.72
C THR A 247 3.76 20.20 13.69
N SER A 248 3.97 19.09 14.40
CA SER A 248 5.27 18.41 14.36
C SER A 248 5.38 17.50 13.15
N ARG A 249 5.99 18.07 12.21
CA ARG A 249 6.40 17.45 10.96
C ARG A 249 7.83 17.83 10.68
N HIS A 250 8.56 16.88 10.17
CA HIS A 250 9.90 17.16 9.70
C HIS A 250 9.83 17.55 8.22
N GLU A 251 10.50 18.65 7.89
CA GLU A 251 10.53 19.20 6.54
C GLU A 251 11.71 18.59 5.77
N PHE A 252 11.40 18.04 4.61
CA PHE A 252 12.41 17.55 3.68
C PHE A 252 12.33 18.36 2.39
N SER A 253 13.46 18.86 1.92
CA SER A 253 13.58 19.36 0.56
C SER A 253 13.32 18.22 -0.42
N SER A 254 12.44 18.43 -1.37
CA SER A 254 12.00 17.41 -2.31
C SER A 254 11.82 18.02 -3.69
N GLN A 255 11.73 17.17 -4.69
CA GLN A 255 11.41 17.56 -6.05
C GLN A 255 10.10 16.88 -6.46
N THR A 256 9.21 17.66 -7.07
CA THR A 256 7.99 17.15 -7.67
C THR A 256 8.19 17.08 -9.18
N ALA A 257 8.12 15.88 -9.71
CA ALA A 257 8.09 15.63 -11.14
C ALA A 257 6.63 15.69 -11.60
N ARG A 258 6.37 16.56 -12.58
CA ARG A 258 5.08 16.66 -13.25
C ARG A 258 5.21 16.05 -14.63
N PHE A 259 4.39 15.05 -14.91
CA PHE A 259 4.26 14.42 -16.23
C PHE A 259 2.95 14.83 -16.85
N ARG A 260 2.99 15.22 -18.13
CA ARG A 260 1.82 15.62 -18.91
C ARG A 260 1.64 14.64 -20.05
N PHE A 261 0.46 14.04 -20.14
CA PHE A 261 0.08 13.10 -21.19
C PHE A 261 -1.02 13.72 -22.05
N GLY A 262 -1.07 13.37 -23.34
CA GLY A 262 -2.05 13.89 -24.28
C GLY A 262 -1.65 15.21 -24.92
N GLU A 263 -2.62 16.08 -25.19
CA GLU A 263 -2.38 17.39 -25.81
C GLU A 263 -1.70 18.32 -24.80
N ARG A 264 -0.50 18.78 -25.15
CA ARG A 264 0.37 19.55 -24.25
C ARG A 264 0.38 21.03 -24.65
N THR A 265 -0.80 21.54 -24.91
CA THR A 265 -0.95 22.94 -25.30
C THR A 265 -1.68 23.73 -24.24
N THR A 266 -1.25 24.91 -23.93
CA THR A 266 -1.94 25.87 -23.07
C THR A 266 -2.17 27.13 -23.81
N GLU A 267 -3.42 27.55 -23.91
CA GLU A 267 -3.78 28.83 -24.54
C GLU A 267 -3.80 29.95 -23.47
N LYS A 268 -3.07 31.02 -23.73
CA LYS A 268 -3.09 32.24 -22.92
C LYS A 268 -3.51 33.38 -23.80
N SER A 269 -4.46 34.19 -23.33
CA SER A 269 -4.92 35.39 -24.03
C SER A 269 -4.36 36.63 -23.34
N TYR A 270 -3.76 37.51 -24.09
CA TYR A 270 -3.18 38.79 -23.62
C TYR A 270 -3.91 39.96 -24.27
N ASP A 271 -4.61 40.74 -23.43
CA ASP A 271 -5.42 41.87 -23.89
C ASP A 271 -4.60 43.15 -24.07
N ASP A 272 -3.41 43.24 -23.42
CA ASP A 272 -2.55 44.43 -23.42
C ASP A 272 -1.36 44.36 -24.41
N MET A 273 -1.34 43.36 -25.30
CA MET A 273 -0.21 43.09 -26.17
C MET A 273 -0.45 43.65 -27.58
N ASP A 274 0.47 44.48 -28.08
CA ASP A 274 0.38 44.98 -29.43
C ASP A 274 0.62 43.88 -30.48
N ARG A 275 0.02 44.01 -31.66
CA ARG A 275 0.11 43.05 -32.77
C ARG A 275 1.55 42.67 -33.13
N THR A 276 2.48 43.62 -33.07
CA THR A 276 3.90 43.40 -33.36
C THR A 276 4.56 42.54 -32.29
N ALA A 277 4.27 42.77 -31.03
CA ALA A 277 4.76 41.96 -29.90
C ALA A 277 4.19 40.54 -29.92
N CYS A 278 2.90 40.42 -30.27
CA CYS A 278 2.26 39.10 -30.41
C CYS A 278 2.92 38.22 -31.48
N ILE A 279 3.32 38.80 -32.62
CA ILE A 279 3.98 38.09 -33.74
C ILE A 279 5.45 37.77 -33.40
N GLU A 280 6.12 38.58 -32.56
CA GLU A 280 7.51 38.33 -32.15
C GLU A 280 7.64 37.28 -31.04
N GLU A 281 6.72 37.18 -30.11
CA GLU A 281 6.72 36.17 -29.08
C GLU A 281 6.43 34.74 -29.61
N GLY A 282 5.77 34.62 -30.76
CA GLY A 282 5.50 33.33 -31.41
C GLY A 282 6.69 32.70 -32.15
N LYS A 283 7.91 33.16 -31.97
CA LYS A 283 9.08 32.66 -32.72
C LYS A 283 9.90 31.53 -32.13
N PRO A 284 9.89 31.19 -30.80
CA PRO A 284 10.50 29.96 -30.33
C PRO A 284 9.69 28.74 -30.76
N ASP A 285 10.34 27.62 -31.03
CA ASP A 285 9.72 26.33 -31.39
C ASP A 285 8.69 25.79 -30.35
N THR A 286 8.59 26.45 -29.19
CA THR A 286 7.71 26.13 -28.07
C THR A 286 6.43 26.95 -28.02
N PHE A 287 6.27 27.99 -28.89
CA PHE A 287 5.11 28.88 -28.89
C PHE A 287 4.55 29.07 -30.28
N SER A 288 3.23 29.11 -30.39
CA SER A 288 2.53 29.68 -31.54
C SER A 288 1.64 30.81 -31.08
N SER A 289 1.64 31.93 -31.77
CA SER A 289 0.78 33.08 -31.48
C SER A 289 -0.15 33.38 -32.62
N ASN A 290 -1.37 33.72 -32.30
CA ASN A 290 -2.39 34.12 -33.25
C ASN A 290 -3.04 35.43 -32.78
N TRP A 291 -2.96 36.45 -33.60
CA TRP A 291 -3.58 37.75 -33.35
C TRP A 291 -5.04 37.76 -33.85
N ASN A 292 -5.99 37.95 -32.95
CA ASN A 292 -7.38 38.16 -33.32
C ASN A 292 -7.63 39.65 -33.54
N ALA A 293 -7.84 40.03 -34.82
CA ALA A 293 -8.00 41.41 -35.21
C ALA A 293 -9.38 42.04 -34.82
N GLU A 294 -10.38 41.22 -34.51
CA GLU A 294 -11.70 41.70 -34.09
C GLU A 294 -11.77 42.03 -32.60
N SER A 295 -11.04 41.27 -31.77
CA SER A 295 -11.02 41.43 -30.29
C SER A 295 -9.78 42.16 -29.79
N GLU A 296 -8.78 42.45 -30.65
CA GLU A 296 -7.47 42.99 -30.27
C GLU A 296 -6.73 42.15 -29.20
N ILE A 297 -6.95 40.83 -29.22
CA ILE A 297 -6.38 39.87 -28.25
C ILE A 297 -5.30 39.04 -28.94
N CYS A 298 -4.16 38.90 -28.27
CA CYS A 298 -3.12 37.96 -28.65
C CYS A 298 -3.36 36.60 -28.00
N ASN A 299 -3.66 35.58 -28.79
CA ASN A 299 -3.75 34.19 -28.31
C ASN A 299 -2.40 33.49 -28.51
N VAL A 300 -1.76 33.13 -27.42
CA VAL A 300 -0.48 32.42 -27.43
C VAL A 300 -0.71 30.98 -27.01
N THR A 301 -0.38 30.04 -27.88
CA THR A 301 -0.40 28.62 -27.58
C THR A 301 1.01 28.20 -27.19
N GLU A 302 1.18 27.86 -25.92
CA GLU A 302 2.43 27.36 -25.34
C GLU A 302 2.44 25.83 -25.37
N TYR A 303 3.50 25.24 -25.91
CA TYR A 303 3.71 23.80 -25.88
C TYR A 303 4.41 23.43 -24.58
N LEU A 304 3.70 22.74 -23.72
CA LEU A 304 4.21 22.29 -22.43
C LEU A 304 5.12 21.05 -22.60
N SER A 305 6.24 21.03 -21.88
CA SER A 305 7.12 19.87 -21.85
C SER A 305 6.42 18.65 -21.25
N PHE A 306 6.72 17.44 -21.77
CA PHE A 306 6.25 16.18 -21.20
C PHE A 306 6.62 16.04 -19.72
N TYR A 307 7.77 16.53 -19.35
CA TYR A 307 8.33 16.40 -18.03
C TYR A 307 8.83 17.74 -17.49
N GLU A 308 8.43 18.06 -16.29
CA GLU A 308 8.85 19.26 -15.57
C GLU A 308 9.21 18.89 -14.12
N LEU A 309 10.36 19.39 -13.65
CA LEU A 309 10.79 19.27 -12.24
C LEU A 309 10.56 20.59 -11.53
N GLN A 310 9.82 20.52 -10.44
CA GLN A 310 9.58 21.67 -9.57
C GLN A 310 10.11 21.38 -8.17
N GLU A 311 10.81 22.32 -7.57
CA GLU A 311 11.21 22.24 -6.17
C GLU A 311 9.97 22.27 -5.28
N SER A 312 9.94 21.42 -4.29
CA SER A 312 8.82 21.28 -3.36
C SER A 312 9.33 20.90 -1.97
N THR A 313 8.50 21.08 -0.96
CA THR A 313 8.79 20.67 0.42
C THR A 313 7.86 19.52 0.80
N TYR A 314 8.41 18.44 1.30
CA TYR A 314 7.64 17.34 1.85
C TYR A 314 7.64 17.37 3.37
N TYR A 315 6.47 17.23 3.97
CA TYR A 315 6.26 17.20 5.40
C TYR A 315 6.00 15.78 5.90
N LEU A 316 6.98 15.18 6.58
CA LEU A 316 6.81 13.87 7.20
C LEU A 316 6.12 14.03 8.57
N GLN A 317 4.92 13.52 8.69
CA GLN A 317 4.20 13.48 9.96
C GLN A 317 4.80 12.42 10.89
N TYR A 318 4.95 12.72 12.17
CA TYR A 318 5.49 11.78 13.16
C TYR A 318 4.65 10.52 13.33
N THR A 319 3.35 10.59 13.11
CA THR A 319 2.46 9.41 13.10
C THR A 319 2.82 8.41 12.00
N LYS A 320 3.15 8.89 10.80
CA LYS A 320 3.67 8.04 9.71
C LYS A 320 5.02 7.43 10.08
N ALA A 321 5.93 8.25 10.62
CA ALA A 321 7.24 7.80 11.05
C ALA A 321 7.13 6.75 12.16
N ALA A 322 6.25 6.93 13.14
CA ALA A 322 6.01 5.99 14.22
C ALA A 322 5.50 4.63 13.71
N LEU A 323 4.58 4.61 12.75
CA LEU A 323 4.14 3.36 12.12
C LEU A 323 5.30 2.64 11.41
N ILE A 324 6.03 3.36 10.56
CA ILE A 324 7.14 2.79 9.80
C ILE A 324 8.17 2.20 10.78
N ILE A 325 8.70 3.03 11.67
CA ILE A 325 9.74 2.63 12.60
C ILE A 325 9.24 1.54 13.55
N GLY A 326 8.05 1.68 14.12
CA GLY A 326 7.49 0.75 15.09
C GLY A 326 7.28 -0.64 14.50
N VAL A 327 6.65 -0.73 13.34
CA VAL A 327 6.37 -2.04 12.70
C VAL A 327 7.67 -2.69 12.23
N PHE A 328 8.56 -1.97 11.52
CA PHE A 328 9.83 -2.54 11.08
C PHE A 328 10.69 -2.98 12.27
N ALA A 329 10.77 -2.18 13.35
CA ALA A 329 11.48 -2.56 14.56
C ALA A 329 10.88 -3.81 15.23
N SER A 330 9.54 -3.91 15.31
CA SER A 330 8.87 -5.09 15.86
C SER A 330 9.17 -6.37 15.07
N VAL A 331 9.23 -6.26 13.74
CA VAL A 331 9.57 -7.39 12.87
C VAL A 331 11.04 -7.75 12.96
N LEU A 332 11.94 -6.78 13.06
CA LEU A 332 13.36 -7.05 13.30
C LEU A 332 13.57 -7.72 14.67
N LEU A 333 12.85 -7.29 15.71
CA LEU A 333 12.87 -7.93 17.02
C LEU A 333 12.36 -9.37 16.94
N LEU A 334 11.27 -9.61 16.18
CA LEU A 334 10.76 -10.96 15.94
C LEU A 334 11.80 -11.83 15.22
N LEU A 335 12.46 -11.33 14.18
CA LEU A 335 13.52 -12.04 13.47
C LEU A 335 14.70 -12.37 14.39
N PHE A 336 15.09 -11.42 15.25
CA PHE A 336 16.11 -11.63 16.26
C PHE A 336 15.68 -12.75 17.23
N MET A 337 14.45 -12.68 17.73
CA MET A 337 13.88 -13.70 18.62
C MET A 337 13.83 -15.09 17.94
N LEU A 338 13.35 -15.16 16.71
CA LEU A 338 13.27 -16.43 15.97
C LEU A 338 14.63 -17.05 15.70
N ASN A 339 15.67 -16.26 15.46
CA ASN A 339 17.00 -16.78 15.11
C ASN A 339 17.82 -17.14 16.34
N LEU A 340 17.77 -16.38 17.42
CA LEU A 340 18.73 -16.45 18.53
C LEU A 340 18.15 -17.08 19.82
N THR A 341 16.82 -17.04 20.02
CA THR A 341 16.26 -17.55 21.29
C THR A 341 15.96 -19.05 21.27
N ARG A 342 15.79 -19.61 22.47
CA ARG A 342 15.34 -21.01 22.65
C ARG A 342 13.94 -21.22 22.05
N LEU A 343 13.04 -20.25 22.20
CA LEU A 343 11.69 -20.30 21.66
C LEU A 343 11.69 -20.32 20.11
N GLY A 344 12.54 -19.53 19.47
CA GLY A 344 12.70 -19.58 18.02
C GLY A 344 13.23 -20.93 17.52
N ARG A 345 14.14 -21.59 18.26
CA ARG A 345 14.61 -22.93 17.93
C ARG A 345 13.47 -23.96 18.03
N GLN A 346 12.66 -23.89 19.10
CA GLN A 346 11.49 -24.76 19.26
C GLN A 346 10.46 -24.55 18.15
N MET A 347 10.18 -23.30 17.77
CA MET A 347 9.27 -22.97 16.66
C MET A 347 9.76 -23.56 15.34
N ARG A 348 11.07 -23.50 15.06
CA ARG A 348 11.63 -24.10 13.84
C ARG A 348 11.54 -25.63 13.88
N ALA A 349 11.87 -26.27 15.01
CA ALA A 349 11.75 -27.72 15.16
C ALA A 349 10.32 -28.23 14.94
N VAL A 350 9.32 -27.54 15.52
CA VAL A 350 7.89 -27.85 15.31
C VAL A 350 7.46 -27.55 13.87
N ALA A 351 7.99 -26.51 13.26
CA ALA A 351 7.72 -26.16 11.87
C ALA A 351 8.24 -27.23 10.89
N ASP A 352 9.40 -27.82 11.18
CA ASP A 352 10.01 -28.84 10.32
C ASP A 352 9.28 -30.19 10.48
N ASN A 353 9.17 -30.69 11.71
CA ASN A 353 8.45 -31.92 12.00
C ASN A 353 7.89 -31.90 13.45
N PRO A 354 6.56 -31.74 13.62
CA PRO A 354 5.95 -31.67 14.95
C PRO A 354 6.05 -32.98 15.76
N ASP A 355 6.00 -34.16 15.11
CA ASP A 355 6.08 -35.43 15.77
C ASP A 355 7.49 -35.70 16.29
N LEU A 356 8.50 -35.37 15.51
CA LEU A 356 9.90 -35.47 15.94
C LEU A 356 10.22 -34.44 17.04
N ALA A 357 9.66 -33.25 16.97
CA ALA A 357 9.81 -32.24 18.01
C ALA A 357 9.16 -32.73 19.34
N ALA A 358 7.98 -33.35 19.27
CA ALA A 358 7.31 -33.94 20.43
C ALA A 358 8.12 -35.09 21.07
N SER A 359 8.69 -35.97 20.24
CA SER A 359 9.55 -37.07 20.74
C SER A 359 10.84 -36.56 21.38
N SER A 360 11.31 -35.37 20.98
CA SER A 360 12.46 -34.67 21.59
C SER A 360 12.10 -33.89 22.87
N GLY A 361 10.87 -34.03 23.39
CA GLY A 361 10.41 -33.39 24.62
C GLY A 361 9.91 -31.94 24.45
N ILE A 362 9.74 -31.44 23.20
CA ILE A 362 9.18 -30.12 22.94
C ILE A 362 7.64 -30.21 23.04
N ASN A 363 7.05 -29.35 23.86
CA ASN A 363 5.59 -29.29 23.96
C ASN A 363 5.06 -28.48 22.74
N VAL A 364 4.62 -29.20 21.71
CA VAL A 364 4.15 -28.64 20.42
C VAL A 364 2.97 -27.68 20.60
N GLU A 365 2.02 -28.02 21.51
CA GLU A 365 0.85 -27.17 21.75
C GLU A 365 1.23 -25.82 22.39
N ARG A 366 2.21 -25.77 23.28
CA ARG A 366 2.74 -24.53 23.82
C ARG A 366 3.40 -23.70 22.74
N VAL A 367 4.09 -24.33 21.80
CA VAL A 367 4.72 -23.62 20.67
C VAL A 367 3.66 -23.03 19.75
N HIS A 368 2.57 -23.74 19.47
CA HIS A 368 1.43 -23.21 18.71
C HIS A 368 0.79 -22.00 19.40
N MET A 369 0.49 -22.11 20.71
CA MET A 369 -0.07 -20.99 21.47
C MET A 369 0.85 -19.76 21.51
N THR A 370 2.16 -19.96 21.69
CA THR A 370 3.11 -18.84 21.68
C THR A 370 3.25 -18.21 20.30
N SER A 371 3.18 -19.01 19.24
CA SER A 371 3.13 -18.51 17.86
C SER A 371 1.88 -17.67 17.60
N SER A 372 0.71 -18.14 18.06
CA SER A 372 -0.56 -17.40 17.95
C SER A 372 -0.53 -16.10 18.75
N PHE A 373 0.07 -16.12 19.97
CA PHE A 373 0.25 -14.90 20.76
C PHE A 373 1.08 -13.85 20.03
N LEU A 374 2.25 -14.26 19.53
CA LEU A 374 3.16 -13.33 18.86
C LEU A 374 2.59 -12.81 17.55
N SER A 375 1.98 -13.69 16.74
CA SER A 375 1.40 -13.30 15.47
C SER A 375 0.27 -12.29 15.65
N ALA A 376 -0.68 -12.58 16.55
CA ALA A 376 -1.80 -11.69 16.85
C ALA A 376 -1.32 -10.40 17.55
N GLY A 377 -0.38 -10.51 18.50
CA GLY A 377 0.17 -9.37 19.22
C GLY A 377 0.85 -8.35 18.29
N ILE A 378 1.72 -8.82 17.36
CA ILE A 378 2.38 -7.95 16.40
C ILE A 378 1.36 -7.26 15.48
N SER A 379 0.34 -7.98 15.01
CA SER A 379 -0.72 -7.36 14.22
C SER A 379 -1.53 -6.35 15.03
N GLY A 380 -1.86 -6.64 16.29
CA GLY A 380 -2.53 -5.69 17.18
C GLY A 380 -1.71 -4.43 17.45
N PHE A 381 -0.41 -4.59 17.68
CA PHE A 381 0.54 -3.48 17.80
C PHE A 381 0.54 -2.61 16.53
N GLY A 382 0.68 -3.24 15.36
CA GLY A 382 0.61 -2.54 14.07
C GLY A 382 -0.73 -1.86 13.85
N GLY A 383 -1.81 -2.43 14.37
CA GLY A 383 -3.16 -1.86 14.31
C GLY A 383 -3.29 -0.53 15.04
N VAL A 384 -2.72 -0.39 16.23
CA VAL A 384 -2.69 0.90 16.94
C VAL A 384 -1.98 1.97 16.12
N LEU A 385 -0.78 1.66 15.65
CA LEU A 385 0.03 2.59 14.87
C LEU A 385 -0.65 2.98 13.54
N PHE A 386 -1.31 2.02 12.90
CA PHE A 386 -2.09 2.25 11.68
C PHE A 386 -3.31 3.15 11.94
N GLY A 387 -4.05 2.89 13.02
CA GLY A 387 -5.25 3.63 13.40
C GLY A 387 -4.98 5.09 13.76
N MET A 388 -3.76 5.46 14.13
CA MET A 388 -3.38 6.86 14.36
C MET A 388 -3.37 7.69 13.08
N TYR A 389 -3.17 7.08 11.94
CA TYR A 389 -3.10 7.79 10.67
C TYR A 389 -4.40 7.67 9.85
N VAL A 390 -5.05 6.50 9.90
CA VAL A 390 -6.26 6.21 9.14
C VAL A 390 -7.46 6.20 10.08
N ARG A 391 -8.57 6.75 9.59
CA ARG A 391 -9.86 6.59 10.29
C ARG A 391 -10.23 5.12 10.38
N VAL A 392 -10.41 4.63 11.58
CA VAL A 392 -10.71 3.23 11.83
C VAL A 392 -12.21 2.98 11.65
N ASN A 393 -12.55 2.06 10.77
CA ASN A 393 -13.89 1.51 10.66
C ASN A 393 -13.79 -0.02 10.58
N PRO A 394 -14.86 -0.78 10.88
CA PRO A 394 -14.80 -2.24 10.88
C PRO A 394 -14.55 -2.88 9.50
N GLU A 395 -14.61 -2.13 8.40
CA GLU A 395 -14.38 -2.65 7.04
C GLU A 395 -12.89 -2.57 6.60
N VAL A 396 -12.10 -1.72 7.26
CA VAL A 396 -10.70 -1.51 6.91
C VAL A 396 -9.88 -2.81 6.97
N GLY A 397 -10.21 -3.70 7.90
CA GLY A 397 -9.52 -4.99 8.02
C GLY A 397 -9.53 -5.80 6.72
N LEU A 398 -10.69 -5.91 6.06
CA LEU A 398 -10.81 -6.65 4.81
C LEU A 398 -10.09 -5.96 3.64
N SER A 399 -10.15 -4.63 3.57
CA SER A 399 -9.51 -3.88 2.48
C SER A 399 -7.98 -4.00 2.49
N ILE A 400 -7.38 -4.17 3.68
CA ILE A 400 -5.93 -4.35 3.83
C ILE A 400 -5.52 -5.82 3.70
N LEU A 401 -6.44 -6.77 3.92
CA LEU A 401 -6.14 -8.20 3.87
C LEU A 401 -5.65 -8.64 2.49
N LEU A 402 -6.29 -8.19 1.41
CA LEU A 402 -5.92 -8.60 0.05
C LEU A 402 -4.51 -8.15 -0.35
N PRO A 403 -4.09 -6.87 -0.17
CA PRO A 403 -2.71 -6.49 -0.39
C PRO A 403 -1.71 -7.21 0.54
N ALA A 404 -2.06 -7.43 1.81
CA ALA A 404 -1.20 -8.19 2.73
C ALA A 404 -1.04 -9.66 2.29
N PHE A 405 -2.07 -10.25 1.71
CA PHE A 405 -1.99 -11.58 1.13
C PHE A 405 -1.07 -11.62 -0.10
N SER A 406 -1.12 -10.63 -0.97
CA SER A 406 -0.18 -10.53 -2.10
C SER A 406 1.28 -10.41 -1.64
N VAL A 407 1.52 -9.70 -0.53
CA VAL A 407 2.85 -9.65 0.11
C VAL A 407 3.34 -11.05 0.50
N ILE A 408 2.48 -11.88 1.09
CA ILE A 408 2.86 -13.22 1.56
C ILE A 408 3.12 -14.17 0.39
N VAL A 409 2.32 -14.07 -0.67
CA VAL A 409 2.51 -14.87 -1.88
C VAL A 409 3.84 -14.51 -2.54
N LEU A 410 4.13 -13.21 -2.66
CA LEU A 410 5.40 -12.72 -3.22
C LEU A 410 6.61 -13.11 -2.34
N ALA A 411 6.42 -13.13 -1.02
CA ALA A 411 7.45 -13.45 -0.03
C ALA A 411 7.84 -14.93 0.03
N THR A 412 7.09 -15.81 -0.62
CA THR A 412 7.00 -17.24 -0.35
C THR A 412 6.44 -17.55 1.06
N LEU A 413 5.41 -18.37 1.10
CA LEU A 413 4.67 -18.72 2.33
C LEU A 413 5.62 -19.24 3.43
N GLY A 414 5.60 -18.60 4.61
CA GLY A 414 6.43 -19.00 5.76
C GLY A 414 7.80 -18.28 5.88
N SER A 415 8.15 -17.37 4.98
CA SER A 415 9.39 -16.60 5.04
C SER A 415 9.18 -15.19 5.61
N VAL A 416 9.50 -14.96 6.89
CA VAL A 416 9.41 -13.63 7.51
C VAL A 416 10.37 -12.62 6.86
N ARG A 417 11.56 -13.07 6.43
CA ARG A 417 12.51 -12.20 5.70
C ARG A 417 11.96 -11.82 4.34
N GLY A 418 11.34 -12.78 3.64
CA GLY A 418 10.66 -12.53 2.37
C GLY A 418 9.51 -11.55 2.55
N ALA A 419 8.70 -11.68 3.59
CA ALA A 419 7.58 -10.79 3.87
C ALA A 419 8.03 -9.33 4.08
N LEU A 420 9.20 -9.11 4.72
CA LEU A 420 9.77 -7.78 4.90
C LEU A 420 10.14 -7.14 3.55
N ILE A 421 10.81 -7.87 2.67
CA ILE A 421 11.20 -7.34 1.34
C ILE A 421 9.97 -7.15 0.46
N ALA A 422 9.08 -8.14 0.41
CA ALA A 422 7.87 -8.10 -0.40
C ALA A 422 6.92 -6.96 0.03
N SER A 423 6.81 -6.67 1.33
CA SER A 423 5.99 -5.56 1.81
C SER A 423 6.49 -4.21 1.30
N VAL A 424 7.80 -4.00 1.26
CA VAL A 424 8.41 -2.77 0.72
C VAL A 424 8.10 -2.65 -0.78
N ILE A 425 8.25 -3.74 -1.53
CA ILE A 425 7.95 -3.75 -2.97
C ILE A 425 6.48 -3.41 -3.21
N VAL A 426 5.55 -4.11 -2.55
CA VAL A 426 4.10 -3.90 -2.72
C VAL A 426 3.68 -2.51 -2.26
N GLY A 427 4.25 -2.01 -1.15
CA GLY A 427 3.98 -0.66 -0.64
C GLY A 427 4.45 0.42 -1.61
N LEU A 428 5.65 0.29 -2.18
CA LEU A 428 6.17 1.21 -3.19
C LEU A 428 5.34 1.17 -4.48
N VAL A 429 4.99 -0.02 -4.97
CA VAL A 429 4.14 -0.17 -6.16
C VAL A 429 2.79 0.52 -5.94
N ARG A 430 2.16 0.33 -4.79
CA ARG A 430 0.91 1.02 -4.45
C ARG A 430 1.06 2.53 -4.48
N SER A 431 2.10 3.05 -3.82
CA SER A 431 2.34 4.49 -3.71
C SER A 431 2.67 5.15 -5.04
N THR A 432 3.33 4.42 -5.95
CA THR A 432 3.62 4.92 -7.30
C THR A 432 2.44 4.82 -8.24
N SER A 433 1.58 3.81 -8.10
CA SER A 433 0.40 3.64 -8.96
C SER A 433 -0.73 4.62 -8.65
N GLU A 434 -0.87 5.08 -7.40
CA GLU A 434 -1.95 5.98 -6.99
C GLU A 434 -1.97 7.32 -7.76
N PRO A 435 -0.86 8.10 -7.87
CA PRO A 435 -0.83 9.32 -8.66
C PRO A 435 -1.10 9.08 -10.15
N VAL A 436 -0.65 7.96 -10.70
CA VAL A 436 -0.88 7.59 -12.11
C VAL A 436 -2.35 7.36 -12.38
N LEU A 437 -3.02 6.59 -11.50
CA LEU A 437 -4.45 6.31 -11.64
C LEU A 437 -5.32 7.56 -11.47
N ILE A 438 -4.96 8.45 -10.53
CA ILE A 438 -5.67 9.72 -10.34
C ILE A 438 -5.49 10.62 -11.57
N GLY A 439 -4.26 10.72 -12.10
CA GLY A 439 -3.99 11.50 -13.31
C GLY A 439 -4.69 10.94 -14.54
N ALA A 440 -4.80 9.63 -14.68
CA ALA A 440 -5.57 8.99 -15.74
C ALA A 440 -7.09 9.24 -15.59
N GLY A 441 -7.61 9.19 -14.35
CA GLY A 441 -9.02 9.47 -14.08
C GLY A 441 -9.45 10.88 -14.45
N SER A 442 -8.58 11.89 -14.28
CA SER A 442 -8.88 13.29 -14.58
C SER A 442 -9.10 13.61 -16.08
N VAL A 443 -8.86 12.67 -16.96
CA VAL A 443 -9.08 12.80 -18.43
C VAL A 443 -10.31 12.02 -18.88
N LEU A 444 -10.77 11.06 -18.03
CA LEU A 444 -11.95 10.23 -18.35
C LEU A 444 -13.25 10.82 -17.79
N ASP A 445 -13.16 11.82 -16.91
CA ASP A 445 -14.29 12.62 -16.39
C ASP A 445 -14.54 13.85 -17.27
#